data_65d5659ec790f58ec4f36c3f33876422
#
_entry.id   65d5659ec790f58ec4f36c3f33876422
#
_cell.length_a   1.000
_cell.length_b   1.000
_cell.length_c   1.000
_cell.angle_alpha   90.00
_cell.angle_beta   90.00
_cell.angle_gamma   90.00
#
_symmetry.space_group_name_H-M   'P 1'
#
loop_
_entity.id
_entity.type
_entity.pdbx_description
1 polymer ?
#
loop_
_entity_poly.entity_id
_entity_poly.type
_entity_poly.pdbx_seq_one_letter_code
_entity_poly.pdbx_strand_id
1 'polypeptide(L)'
;PEWSKKIGSGNNGWSISDVFAVFLRTFKLLMNMAFVFIFFGAVIGAGIGIGYAASLFSKVEVPKQEELVKQVNNISGISKLTYADGSLIAEVDNDLLRIPVKSDAISENVKKAVIATEDENFETHNGVVPKAVLRATLGSVVGVGSSSGGSTITQQLIKQQVVGDAPTFKRKAAEIVDALALERYMSKDDILTTYLNVSPFGRNNKGQNIAGVEEAAQGIFGVSAKDLTVPQSAFIAGLPQSPIVYSPYAADGSLKSAGD
;
A
#
# COMPACT_ATOMS: atom_id res chain seq x y z
N PRO A 1 23.96 -9.51 -78.14
CA PRO A 1 23.93 -9.28 -76.71
C PRO A 1 22.88 -10.17 -76.05
N GLU A 2 23.19 -10.87 -74.99
CA GLU A 2 22.38 -11.92 -74.36
C GLU A 2 21.03 -11.47 -73.83
N TRP A 3 20.79 -10.19 -73.68
CA TRP A 3 19.53 -9.68 -73.17
C TRP A 3 18.35 -9.76 -74.16
N SER A 4 18.64 -9.83 -75.47
CA SER A 4 17.60 -9.91 -76.53
C SER A 4 16.96 -11.30 -76.66
N LYS A 5 17.53 -12.36 -76.06
CA LYS A 5 17.00 -13.72 -76.08
C LYS A 5 15.96 -14.01 -74.96
N LYS A 6 15.75 -13.08 -74.05
CA LYS A 6 14.78 -13.23 -72.92
C LYS A 6 13.37 -12.65 -73.16
N ILE A 7 13.15 -12.10 -74.38
CA ILE A 7 11.86 -11.44 -74.70
C ILE A 7 10.96 -12.34 -75.61
N GLY A 8 11.14 -13.62 -75.59
CA GLY A 8 10.42 -14.50 -76.48
C GLY A 8 9.76 -15.77 -75.94
N SER A 9 9.42 -15.87 -74.72
CA SER A 9 8.57 -16.97 -74.25
C SER A 9 7.49 -16.42 -73.33
N GLY A 10 6.31 -16.22 -73.89
CA GLY A 10 5.14 -15.74 -73.22
C GLY A 10 4.60 -16.78 -72.21
N ASN A 11 5.00 -16.61 -71.01
CA ASN A 11 4.22 -17.05 -69.89
C ASN A 11 4.64 -16.19 -68.66
N ASN A 12 4.31 -14.89 -68.70
CA ASN A 12 4.52 -13.94 -67.58
C ASN A 12 3.42 -14.07 -66.53
N GLY A 13 2.92 -15.27 -66.32
CA GLY A 13 2.05 -15.57 -65.18
C GLY A 13 2.91 -15.76 -63.94
N TRP A 14 2.72 -14.92 -62.92
CA TRP A 14 3.26 -15.18 -61.58
C TRP A 14 2.82 -16.57 -61.15
N SER A 15 3.76 -17.40 -60.75
CA SER A 15 3.45 -18.69 -60.16
C SER A 15 2.79 -18.45 -58.76
N ILE A 16 1.92 -19.33 -58.36
CA ILE A 16 1.31 -19.27 -57.02
C ILE A 16 2.37 -19.19 -55.92
N SER A 17 3.51 -19.86 -56.13
CA SER A 17 4.68 -19.78 -55.22
C SER A 17 5.31 -18.40 -55.17
N ASP A 18 5.37 -17.67 -56.29
CA ASP A 18 5.93 -16.32 -56.33
C ASP A 18 5.02 -15.32 -55.63
N VAL A 19 3.72 -15.42 -55.84
CA VAL A 19 2.71 -14.62 -55.15
C VAL A 19 2.79 -14.86 -53.63
N PHE A 20 2.86 -16.13 -53.22
CA PHE A 20 2.97 -16.51 -51.82
C PHE A 20 4.29 -16.02 -51.20
N ALA A 21 5.41 -16.10 -51.91
CA ALA A 21 6.70 -15.58 -51.44
C ALA A 21 6.69 -14.06 -51.24
N VAL A 22 6.08 -13.32 -52.19
CA VAL A 22 5.90 -11.87 -52.05
C VAL A 22 4.99 -11.53 -50.87
N PHE A 23 3.88 -12.25 -50.73
CA PHE A 23 2.99 -12.09 -49.58
C PHE A 23 3.73 -12.28 -48.24
N LEU A 24 4.49 -13.37 -48.10
CA LEU A 24 5.25 -13.64 -46.87
C LEU A 24 6.32 -12.57 -46.60
N ARG A 25 7.01 -12.09 -47.65
CA ARG A 25 8.00 -11.00 -47.48
C ARG A 25 7.32 -9.70 -47.02
N THR A 26 6.23 -9.33 -47.68
CA THR A 26 5.47 -8.13 -47.34
C THR A 26 4.90 -8.23 -45.93
N PHE A 27 4.31 -9.39 -45.54
CA PHE A 27 3.81 -9.66 -44.21
C PHE A 27 4.92 -9.53 -43.15
N LYS A 28 6.09 -10.13 -43.39
CA LYS A 28 7.27 -10.02 -42.51
C LYS A 28 7.73 -8.58 -42.37
N LEU A 29 7.74 -7.82 -43.46
CA LEU A 29 8.11 -6.39 -43.41
C LEU A 29 7.12 -5.59 -42.57
N LEU A 30 5.81 -5.78 -42.76
CA LEU A 30 4.77 -5.11 -42.00
C LEU A 30 4.83 -5.46 -40.51
N MET A 31 5.07 -6.74 -40.20
CA MET A 31 5.25 -7.19 -38.82
C MET A 31 6.48 -6.55 -38.16
N ASN A 32 7.60 -6.47 -38.87
CA ASN A 32 8.79 -5.79 -38.36
C ASN A 32 8.55 -4.30 -38.16
N MET A 33 7.87 -3.63 -39.09
CA MET A 33 7.50 -2.22 -38.92
C MET A 33 6.58 -2.03 -37.70
N ALA A 34 5.56 -2.86 -37.57
CA ALA A 34 4.67 -2.81 -36.41
C ALA A 34 5.45 -3.02 -35.10
N PHE A 35 6.36 -3.98 -35.04
CA PHE A 35 7.22 -4.20 -33.89
C PHE A 35 8.08 -2.97 -33.55
N VAL A 36 8.69 -2.34 -34.57
CA VAL A 36 9.48 -1.11 -34.38
C VAL A 36 8.63 0.02 -33.84
N PHE A 37 7.42 0.24 -34.39
CA PHE A 37 6.50 1.27 -33.88
C PHE A 37 6.07 1.00 -32.42
N ILE A 38 5.75 -0.25 -32.10
CA ILE A 38 5.39 -0.64 -30.72
C ILE A 38 6.58 -0.41 -29.79
N PHE A 39 7.78 -0.80 -30.19
CA PHE A 39 9.00 -0.62 -29.40
C PHE A 39 9.29 0.87 -29.13
N PHE A 40 9.28 1.72 -30.17
CA PHE A 40 9.48 3.16 -29.96
C PHE A 40 8.36 3.80 -29.17
N GLY A 41 7.11 3.40 -29.39
CA GLY A 41 5.97 3.84 -28.59
C GLY A 41 6.14 3.48 -27.11
N ALA A 42 6.61 2.28 -26.81
CA ALA A 42 6.89 1.85 -25.43
C ALA A 42 8.04 2.65 -24.81
N VAL A 43 9.12 2.90 -25.53
CA VAL A 43 10.27 3.71 -25.06
C VAL A 43 9.83 5.16 -24.75
N ILE A 44 9.08 5.78 -25.66
CA ILE A 44 8.57 7.15 -25.47
C ILE A 44 7.61 7.17 -24.27
N GLY A 45 6.68 6.23 -24.18
CA GLY A 45 5.75 6.11 -23.07
C GLY A 45 6.45 5.94 -21.72
N ALA A 46 7.49 5.09 -21.68
CA ALA A 46 8.33 4.92 -20.50
C ALA A 46 9.07 6.22 -20.12
N GLY A 47 9.61 6.93 -21.10
CA GLY A 47 10.28 8.23 -20.88
C GLY A 47 9.34 9.28 -20.30
N ILE A 48 8.13 9.40 -20.83
CA ILE A 48 7.08 10.30 -20.30
C ILE A 48 6.70 9.89 -18.86
N GLY A 49 6.51 8.60 -18.61
CA GLY A 49 6.16 8.08 -17.29
C GLY A 49 7.24 8.36 -16.24
N ILE A 50 8.51 8.15 -16.58
CA ILE A 50 9.66 8.46 -15.69
C ILE A 50 9.75 9.97 -15.45
N GLY A 51 9.60 10.80 -16.48
CA GLY A 51 9.62 12.26 -16.35
C GLY A 51 8.49 12.78 -15.47
N TYR A 52 7.30 12.23 -15.60
CA TYR A 52 6.16 12.56 -14.75
C TYR A 52 6.41 12.15 -13.29
N ALA A 53 6.87 10.92 -13.06
CA ALA A 53 7.23 10.47 -11.71
C ALA A 53 8.30 11.37 -11.08
N ALA A 54 9.39 11.67 -11.79
CA ALA A 54 10.41 12.57 -11.31
C ALA A 54 9.86 13.96 -10.95
N SER A 55 8.94 14.49 -11.76
CA SER A 55 8.24 15.77 -11.48
C SER A 55 7.38 15.71 -10.21
N LEU A 56 6.78 14.57 -9.89
CA LEU A 56 6.02 14.42 -8.65
C LEU A 56 6.95 14.47 -7.43
N PHE A 57 8.04 13.71 -7.46
CA PHE A 57 8.99 13.67 -6.36
C PHE A 57 9.76 14.99 -6.17
N SER A 58 10.09 15.71 -7.25
CA SER A 58 10.80 17.00 -7.15
C SER A 58 10.00 18.12 -6.47
N LYS A 59 8.68 17.95 -6.34
CA LYS A 59 7.78 18.91 -5.69
C LYS A 59 7.47 18.56 -4.23
N VAL A 60 7.95 17.42 -3.74
CA VAL A 60 7.76 17.01 -2.35
C VAL A 60 8.96 17.48 -1.55
N GLU A 61 8.71 18.34 -0.56
CA GLU A 61 9.72 18.76 0.39
C GLU A 61 9.93 17.67 1.44
N VAL A 62 11.18 17.42 1.81
CA VAL A 62 11.51 16.51 2.93
C VAL A 62 11.10 17.20 4.22
N PRO A 63 10.20 16.62 5.02
CA PRO A 63 9.72 17.26 6.24
C PRO A 63 10.83 17.38 7.29
N LYS A 64 10.74 18.41 8.14
CA LYS A 64 11.61 18.54 9.29
C LYS A 64 11.32 17.45 10.32
N GLN A 65 12.37 16.94 10.97
CA GLN A 65 12.25 15.87 11.97
C GLN A 65 11.20 16.19 13.04
N GLU A 66 11.33 17.37 13.66
CA GLU A 66 10.45 17.77 14.76
C GLU A 66 8.97 17.79 14.34
N GLU A 67 8.68 18.32 13.18
CA GLU A 67 7.33 18.42 12.63
C GLU A 67 6.75 17.03 12.29
N LEU A 68 7.52 16.21 11.57
CA LEU A 68 7.07 14.89 11.17
C LEU A 68 6.83 13.97 12.37
N VAL A 69 7.79 13.91 13.29
CA VAL A 69 7.67 13.09 14.51
C VAL A 69 6.52 13.57 15.38
N LYS A 70 6.30 14.88 15.50
CA LYS A 70 5.14 15.44 16.21
C LYS A 70 3.81 15.05 15.57
N GLN A 71 3.70 15.13 14.24
CA GLN A 71 2.48 14.72 13.53
C GLN A 71 2.20 13.23 13.70
N VAL A 72 3.22 12.39 13.52
CA VAL A 72 3.09 10.93 13.63
C VAL A 72 2.69 10.51 15.04
N ASN A 73 3.23 11.15 16.08
CA ASN A 73 2.93 10.87 17.47
C ASN A 73 1.72 11.64 18.02
N ASN A 74 1.01 12.40 17.20
CA ASN A 74 -0.21 13.09 17.60
C ASN A 74 -1.38 12.09 17.67
N ILE A 75 -1.33 11.23 18.67
CA ILE A 75 -2.33 10.20 18.91
C ILE A 75 -3.42 10.81 19.78
N SER A 76 -4.56 11.14 19.18
CA SER A 76 -5.75 11.58 19.93
C SER A 76 -6.31 10.40 20.72
N GLY A 77 -6.21 10.46 22.03
CA GLY A 77 -6.88 9.56 22.94
C GLY A 77 -8.31 10.04 23.27
N ILE A 78 -9.00 9.29 24.12
CA ILE A 78 -10.29 9.70 24.70
C ILE A 78 -10.09 11.00 25.48
N SER A 79 -10.83 12.05 25.10
CA SER A 79 -10.81 13.30 25.85
C SER A 79 -11.62 13.13 27.14
N LYS A 80 -10.97 13.30 28.30
CA LYS A 80 -11.62 13.23 29.62
C LYS A 80 -11.90 14.62 30.11
N LEU A 81 -13.15 14.89 30.43
CA LEU A 81 -13.56 16.09 31.16
C LEU A 81 -13.52 15.76 32.66
N THR A 82 -12.72 16.49 33.41
CA THR A 82 -12.55 16.26 34.84
C THR A 82 -12.89 17.49 35.63
N TYR A 83 -13.36 17.29 36.88
CA TYR A 83 -13.47 18.36 37.87
C TYR A 83 -12.09 18.89 38.29
N ALA A 84 -12.06 20.01 38.99
CA ALA A 84 -10.81 20.62 39.46
C ALA A 84 -10.04 19.71 40.45
N ASP A 85 -10.73 18.77 41.11
CA ASP A 85 -10.15 17.76 41.99
C ASP A 85 -9.64 16.51 41.26
N GLY A 86 -9.73 16.49 39.90
CA GLY A 86 -9.31 15.37 39.08
C GLY A 86 -10.34 14.26 38.89
N SER A 87 -11.51 14.34 39.55
CA SER A 87 -12.59 13.36 39.34
C SER A 87 -13.21 13.48 37.96
N LEU A 88 -13.60 12.34 37.37
CA LEU A 88 -14.13 12.27 36.02
C LEU A 88 -15.55 12.85 35.94
N ILE A 89 -15.78 13.82 35.08
CA ILE A 89 -17.11 14.35 34.76
C ILE A 89 -17.73 13.53 33.64
N ALA A 90 -16.99 13.41 32.53
CA ALA A 90 -17.42 12.68 31.32
C ALA A 90 -16.21 12.28 30.47
N GLU A 91 -16.34 11.21 29.74
CA GLU A 91 -15.49 10.90 28.60
C GLU A 91 -16.19 11.47 27.37
N VAL A 92 -15.47 12.34 26.63
CA VAL A 92 -15.97 12.83 25.35
C VAL A 92 -15.68 11.75 24.32
N ASP A 93 -16.74 11.07 23.93
CA ASP A 93 -16.71 9.97 22.98
C ASP A 93 -16.27 10.53 21.63
N ASN A 94 -15.12 10.06 21.14
CA ASN A 94 -14.74 10.22 19.76
C ASN A 94 -15.30 9.00 19.01
N ASP A 95 -15.66 9.16 17.74
CA ASP A 95 -16.13 8.05 16.88
C ASP A 95 -15.13 6.88 16.79
N LEU A 96 -13.94 7.04 17.39
CA LEU A 96 -12.86 6.07 17.38
C LEU A 96 -12.24 5.94 18.77
N LEU A 97 -12.51 4.84 19.45
CA LEU A 97 -11.93 4.54 20.77
C LEU A 97 -10.46 4.14 20.59
N ARG A 98 -9.60 4.68 21.48
CA ARG A 98 -8.16 4.42 21.46
C ARG A 98 -7.53 4.60 22.84
N ILE A 99 -6.76 3.61 23.27
CA ILE A 99 -5.91 3.65 24.46
C ILE A 99 -4.45 3.48 24.01
N PRO A 100 -3.65 4.56 23.90
CA PRO A 100 -2.25 4.45 23.55
C PRO A 100 -1.45 3.75 24.65
N VAL A 101 -0.58 2.84 24.28
CA VAL A 101 0.30 2.09 25.20
C VAL A 101 1.75 2.16 24.74
N LYS A 102 2.68 1.99 25.67
CA LYS A 102 4.12 1.91 25.38
C LYS A 102 4.49 0.55 24.80
N SER A 103 5.66 0.47 24.14
CA SER A 103 6.18 -0.74 23.52
C SER A 103 6.24 -1.94 24.50
N ASP A 104 6.63 -1.72 25.75
CA ASP A 104 6.75 -2.76 26.78
C ASP A 104 5.39 -3.28 27.29
N ALA A 105 4.31 -2.56 26.99
CA ALA A 105 2.92 -2.98 27.25
C ALA A 105 2.26 -3.66 26.05
N ILE A 106 3.01 -4.00 25.00
CA ILE A 106 2.52 -4.72 23.82
C ILE A 106 3.20 -6.09 23.75
N SER A 107 2.43 -7.16 23.56
CA SER A 107 2.95 -8.51 23.41
C SER A 107 3.87 -8.63 22.21
N GLU A 108 5.02 -9.28 22.38
CA GLU A 108 5.94 -9.62 21.27
C GLU A 108 5.26 -10.52 20.21
N ASN A 109 4.24 -11.28 20.62
CA ASN A 109 3.49 -12.11 19.67
C ASN A 109 2.74 -11.26 18.64
N VAL A 110 2.06 -10.19 19.07
CA VAL A 110 1.31 -9.33 18.15
C VAL A 110 2.23 -8.46 17.31
N LYS A 111 3.36 -7.99 17.85
CA LYS A 111 4.40 -7.28 17.06
C LYS A 111 4.89 -8.16 15.93
N LYS A 112 5.30 -9.39 16.21
CA LYS A 112 5.76 -10.36 15.21
C LYS A 112 4.66 -10.75 14.21
N ALA A 113 3.43 -10.95 14.67
CA ALA A 113 2.31 -11.30 13.82
C ALA A 113 2.00 -10.17 12.81
N VAL A 114 2.00 -8.93 13.24
CA VAL A 114 1.77 -7.76 12.37
C VAL A 114 2.90 -7.59 11.35
N ILE A 115 4.18 -7.72 11.78
CA ILE A 115 5.32 -7.70 10.85
C ILE A 115 5.18 -8.81 9.80
N ALA A 116 4.88 -10.03 10.21
CA ALA A 116 4.74 -11.15 9.28
C ALA A 116 3.58 -11.01 8.29
N THR A 117 2.51 -10.31 8.68
CA THR A 117 1.29 -10.15 7.87
C THR A 117 1.36 -8.93 6.96
N GLU A 118 1.81 -7.79 7.49
CA GLU A 118 1.75 -6.50 6.81
C GLU A 118 3.06 -6.15 6.09
N ASP A 119 4.21 -6.56 6.65
CA ASP A 119 5.53 -6.13 6.18
C ASP A 119 6.65 -7.05 6.64
N GLU A 120 6.77 -8.24 6.05
CA GLU A 120 7.75 -9.27 6.43
C GLU A 120 9.22 -8.78 6.45
N ASN A 121 9.52 -7.72 5.71
CA ASN A 121 10.86 -7.14 5.62
C ASN A 121 11.02 -5.87 6.46
N PHE A 122 10.10 -5.57 7.38
CA PHE A 122 10.07 -4.35 8.17
C PHE A 122 11.41 -4.01 8.81
N GLU A 123 12.08 -5.00 9.41
CA GLU A 123 13.35 -4.80 10.11
C GLU A 123 14.54 -4.48 9.19
N THR A 124 14.42 -4.71 7.89
CA THR A 124 15.54 -4.64 6.95
C THR A 124 15.48 -3.49 5.96
N HIS A 125 14.29 -2.99 5.64
CA HIS A 125 14.14 -1.87 4.72
C HIS A 125 14.18 -0.50 5.45
N ASN A 126 14.35 0.58 4.68
CA ASN A 126 14.37 1.96 5.18
C ASN A 126 13.07 2.69 4.79
N GLY A 127 11.92 2.21 5.26
CA GLY A 127 10.62 2.85 5.07
C GLY A 127 9.87 2.45 3.80
N VAL A 128 10.55 2.03 2.76
CA VAL A 128 9.93 1.59 1.50
C VAL A 128 10.63 0.37 0.92
N VAL A 129 9.89 -0.48 0.20
CA VAL A 129 10.43 -1.58 -0.60
C VAL A 129 10.38 -1.19 -2.08
N PRO A 130 11.52 -0.84 -2.72
CA PRO A 130 11.54 -0.31 -4.09
C PRO A 130 10.85 -1.24 -5.11
N LYS A 131 11.02 -2.55 -4.99
CA LYS A 131 10.38 -3.55 -5.86
C LYS A 131 8.85 -3.50 -5.75
N ALA A 132 8.31 -3.27 -4.56
CA ALA A 132 6.87 -3.16 -4.33
C ALA A 132 6.31 -1.86 -4.93
N VAL A 133 7.04 -0.74 -4.78
CA VAL A 133 6.68 0.55 -5.39
C VAL A 133 6.66 0.43 -6.91
N LEU A 134 7.69 -0.18 -7.52
CA LEU A 134 7.75 -0.39 -8.97
C LEU A 134 6.57 -1.25 -9.46
N ARG A 135 6.28 -2.36 -8.78
CA ARG A 135 5.15 -3.25 -9.12
C ARG A 135 3.82 -2.52 -9.06
N ALA A 136 3.58 -1.74 -7.99
CA ALA A 136 2.34 -0.97 -7.81
C ALA A 136 2.17 0.09 -8.90
N THR A 137 3.26 0.78 -9.28
CA THR A 137 3.25 1.80 -10.33
C THR A 137 2.95 1.18 -11.69
N LEU A 138 3.61 0.08 -12.04
CA LEU A 138 3.37 -0.63 -13.30
C LEU A 138 1.95 -1.20 -13.37
N GLY A 139 1.44 -1.78 -12.28
CA GLY A 139 0.07 -2.28 -12.19
C GLY A 139 -0.97 -1.20 -12.43
N SER A 140 -0.74 0.01 -11.91
CA SER A 140 -1.62 1.16 -12.10
C SER A 140 -1.64 1.66 -13.55
N VAL A 141 -0.51 1.59 -14.26
CA VAL A 141 -0.40 2.01 -15.68
C VAL A 141 -1.06 1.00 -16.61
N VAL A 142 -0.94 -0.30 -16.31
CA VAL A 142 -1.48 -1.38 -17.16
C VAL A 142 -2.96 -1.66 -16.85
N GLY A 143 -3.54 -1.01 -15.82
CA GLY A 143 -4.95 -1.21 -15.45
C GLY A 143 -5.24 -2.59 -14.84
N VAL A 144 -4.20 -3.37 -14.57
CA VAL A 144 -4.31 -4.61 -13.78
C VAL A 144 -4.31 -4.17 -12.33
N GLY A 145 -5.49 -4.15 -11.72
CA GLY A 145 -5.70 -3.68 -10.36
C GLY A 145 -4.61 -4.21 -9.44
N SER A 146 -3.89 -3.31 -8.79
CA SER A 146 -2.92 -3.68 -7.78
C SER A 146 -3.70 -4.26 -6.61
N SER A 147 -3.72 -5.57 -6.52
CA SER A 147 -4.08 -6.22 -5.26
C SER A 147 -3.18 -5.63 -4.18
N SER A 148 -3.81 -5.19 -3.10
CA SER A 148 -3.21 -4.76 -1.85
C SER A 148 -2.02 -5.63 -1.44
N GLY A 149 -1.02 -5.07 -0.79
CA GLY A 149 0.10 -5.82 -0.22
C GLY A 149 1.48 -5.34 -0.64
N GLY A 150 1.65 -4.05 -0.90
CA GLY A 150 2.95 -3.49 -1.27
C GLY A 150 3.39 -2.27 -0.46
N SER A 151 2.55 -1.73 0.43
CA SER A 151 2.92 -0.61 1.31
C SER A 151 3.47 -1.14 2.62
N THR A 152 4.61 -0.61 3.04
CA THR A 152 5.25 -0.96 4.31
C THR A 152 4.45 -0.45 5.51
N ILE A 153 4.74 -0.96 6.71
CA ILE A 153 4.19 -0.45 7.98
C ILE A 153 4.46 1.05 8.10
N THR A 154 5.66 1.50 7.77
CA THR A 154 6.04 2.92 7.81
C THR A 154 5.22 3.77 6.85
N GLN A 155 4.97 3.28 5.63
CA GLN A 155 4.10 3.97 4.67
C GLN A 155 2.64 4.02 5.13
N GLN A 156 2.13 2.94 5.73
CA GLN A 156 0.79 2.91 6.29
C GLN A 156 0.65 3.90 7.44
N LEU A 157 1.63 3.99 8.33
CA LEU A 157 1.67 4.96 9.42
C LEU A 157 1.65 6.41 8.91
N ILE A 158 2.50 6.74 7.93
CA ILE A 158 2.50 8.06 7.28
C ILE A 158 1.15 8.35 6.62
N LYS A 159 0.57 7.38 5.92
CA LYS A 159 -0.77 7.53 5.33
C LYS A 159 -1.82 7.87 6.38
N GLN A 160 -1.81 7.20 7.52
CA GLN A 160 -2.81 7.37 8.58
C GLN A 160 -2.65 8.68 9.35
N GLN A 161 -1.42 9.15 9.58
CA GLN A 161 -1.15 10.27 10.49
C GLN A 161 -0.79 11.59 9.78
N VAL A 162 -0.29 11.53 8.54
CA VAL A 162 0.30 12.71 7.88
C VAL A 162 -0.40 13.09 6.59
N VAL A 163 -0.45 12.17 5.62
CA VAL A 163 -0.87 12.52 4.23
C VAL A 163 -2.32 12.18 3.90
N GLY A 164 -2.99 11.38 4.74
CA GLY A 164 -4.36 10.92 4.51
C GLY A 164 -4.46 9.86 3.39
N ASP A 165 -5.69 9.58 2.94
CA ASP A 165 -6.01 8.45 2.07
C ASP A 165 -6.43 8.83 0.64
N ALA A 166 -6.31 10.13 0.25
CA ALA A 166 -6.64 10.59 -1.08
C ALA A 166 -5.95 9.75 -2.18
N PRO A 167 -6.68 9.19 -3.17
CA PRO A 167 -6.13 8.27 -4.15
C PRO A 167 -5.38 9.00 -5.28
N THR A 168 -4.33 9.76 -4.94
CA THR A 168 -3.55 10.55 -5.89
C THR A 168 -2.08 10.14 -5.92
N PHE A 169 -1.45 10.21 -7.09
CA PHE A 169 -0.01 9.98 -7.22
C PHE A 169 0.83 10.99 -6.42
N LYS A 170 0.36 12.25 -6.31
CA LYS A 170 1.03 13.28 -5.51
C LYS A 170 1.07 12.89 -4.03
N ARG A 171 -0.06 12.43 -3.48
CA ARG A 171 -0.12 11.92 -2.10
C ARG A 171 0.81 10.72 -1.92
N LYS A 172 0.82 9.76 -2.88
CA LYS A 172 1.70 8.58 -2.77
C LYS A 172 3.18 8.95 -2.85
N ALA A 173 3.55 9.96 -3.64
CA ALA A 173 4.92 10.48 -3.66
C ALA A 173 5.32 11.10 -2.29
N ALA A 174 4.44 11.90 -1.69
CA ALA A 174 4.65 12.44 -0.34
C ALA A 174 4.79 11.31 0.70
N GLU A 175 3.88 10.33 0.69
CA GLU A 175 3.95 9.15 1.57
C GLU A 175 5.31 8.43 1.49
N ILE A 176 5.86 8.26 0.29
CA ILE A 176 7.17 7.61 0.10
C ILE A 176 8.30 8.47 0.69
N VAL A 177 8.31 9.77 0.42
CA VAL A 177 9.33 10.69 0.92
C VAL A 177 9.29 10.78 2.45
N ASP A 178 8.09 10.92 3.02
CA ASP A 178 7.89 11.03 4.46
C ASP A 178 8.22 9.71 5.17
N ALA A 179 7.91 8.55 4.56
CA ALA A 179 8.30 7.25 5.11
C ALA A 179 9.82 7.07 5.16
N LEU A 180 10.54 7.47 4.09
CA LEU A 180 12.00 7.46 4.08
C LEU A 180 12.62 8.42 5.11
N ALA A 181 11.98 9.57 5.34
CA ALA A 181 12.39 10.53 6.35
C ALA A 181 12.13 10.00 7.77
N LEU A 182 10.96 9.41 8.01
CA LEU A 182 10.57 8.89 9.32
C LEU A 182 11.53 7.81 9.82
N GLU A 183 11.97 6.91 8.96
CA GLU A 183 12.94 5.84 9.29
C GLU A 183 14.33 6.38 9.69
N ARG A 184 14.63 7.61 9.36
CA ARG A 184 15.85 8.29 9.84
C ARG A 184 15.65 8.97 11.20
N TYR A 185 14.41 9.23 11.57
CA TYR A 185 14.04 10.04 12.72
C TYR A 185 13.54 9.22 13.90
N MET A 186 13.00 8.03 13.63
CA MET A 186 12.42 7.13 14.64
C MET A 186 13.02 5.74 14.53
N SER A 187 13.13 5.03 15.65
CA SER A 187 13.53 3.62 15.66
C SER A 187 12.41 2.72 15.10
N LYS A 188 12.78 1.52 14.67
CA LYS A 188 11.81 0.50 14.22
C LYS A 188 10.76 0.18 15.28
N ASP A 189 11.19 0.06 16.53
CA ASP A 189 10.28 -0.21 17.65
C ASP A 189 9.32 0.95 17.91
N ASP A 190 9.79 2.20 17.80
CA ASP A 190 8.92 3.38 17.92
C ASP A 190 7.91 3.47 16.77
N ILE A 191 8.34 3.22 15.53
CA ILE A 191 7.46 3.18 14.36
C ILE A 191 6.39 2.10 14.51
N LEU A 192 6.79 0.88 14.87
CA LEU A 192 5.86 -0.23 15.07
C LEU A 192 4.89 0.03 16.24
N THR A 193 5.40 0.54 17.36
CA THR A 193 4.58 0.92 18.52
C THR A 193 3.55 1.96 18.15
N THR A 194 3.96 3.02 17.43
CA THR A 194 3.05 4.07 16.97
C THR A 194 2.03 3.51 15.99
N TYR A 195 2.45 2.69 15.02
CA TYR A 195 1.55 2.01 14.09
C TYR A 195 0.49 1.18 14.83
N LEU A 196 0.91 0.36 15.80
CA LEU A 196 0.00 -0.46 16.60
C LEU A 196 -0.96 0.38 17.47
N ASN A 197 -0.58 1.58 17.85
CA ASN A 197 -1.44 2.50 18.60
C ASN A 197 -2.44 3.26 17.73
N VAL A 198 -2.19 3.44 16.42
CA VAL A 198 -3.05 4.26 15.55
C VAL A 198 -3.89 3.45 14.57
N SER A 199 -3.47 2.22 14.25
CA SER A 199 -4.14 1.39 13.26
C SER A 199 -5.57 1.05 13.65
N PRO A 200 -6.52 1.09 12.70
CA PRO A 200 -7.89 0.66 12.94
C PRO A 200 -7.97 -0.86 13.02
N PHE A 201 -8.69 -1.38 13.99
CA PHE A 201 -8.90 -2.81 14.22
C PHE A 201 -10.37 -3.25 14.13
N GLY A 202 -11.24 -2.41 13.57
CA GLY A 202 -12.65 -2.75 13.38
C GLY A 202 -13.52 -2.27 14.51
N ARG A 203 -14.33 -3.15 15.12
CA ARG A 203 -15.31 -2.83 16.16
C ARG A 203 -15.14 -3.71 17.38
N ASN A 204 -15.47 -3.14 18.54
CA ASN A 204 -15.58 -3.87 19.78
C ASN A 204 -16.98 -4.52 19.95
N ASN A 205 -17.17 -5.22 21.05
CA ASN A 205 -18.43 -5.90 21.43
C ASN A 205 -19.59 -4.93 21.74
N LYS A 206 -19.38 -3.63 21.65
CA LYS A 206 -20.43 -2.59 21.75
C LYS A 206 -20.73 -1.96 20.36
N GLY A 207 -20.13 -2.46 19.28
CA GLY A 207 -20.27 -1.93 17.93
C GLY A 207 -19.47 -0.65 17.65
N GLN A 208 -18.70 -0.15 18.60
CA GLN A 208 -17.91 1.07 18.47
C GLN A 208 -16.65 0.80 17.66
N ASN A 209 -16.28 1.75 16.78
CA ASN A 209 -15.03 1.65 16.04
C ASN A 209 -13.84 1.80 17.00
N ILE A 210 -12.86 0.92 16.84
CA ILE A 210 -11.66 0.87 17.66
C ILE A 210 -10.40 1.04 16.84
N ALA A 211 -9.44 1.77 17.38
CA ALA A 211 -8.08 1.85 16.90
C ALA A 211 -7.10 1.64 18.05
N GLY A 212 -5.93 1.14 17.70
CA GLY A 212 -4.92 0.78 18.67
C GLY A 212 -5.09 -0.63 19.22
N VAL A 213 -3.94 -1.27 19.42
CA VAL A 213 -3.84 -2.69 19.80
C VAL A 213 -4.42 -2.97 21.19
N GLU A 214 -4.34 -2.01 22.10
CA GLU A 214 -4.91 -2.16 23.47
C GLU A 214 -6.43 -2.21 23.41
N GLU A 215 -7.09 -1.28 22.69
CA GLU A 215 -8.53 -1.33 22.48
C GLU A 215 -8.96 -2.59 21.72
N ALA A 216 -8.17 -3.05 20.76
CA ALA A 216 -8.45 -4.30 20.05
C ALA A 216 -8.37 -5.51 20.99
N ALA A 217 -7.36 -5.57 21.85
CA ALA A 217 -7.20 -6.66 22.80
C ALA A 217 -8.33 -6.68 23.85
N GLN A 218 -8.67 -5.53 24.40
CA GLN A 218 -9.74 -5.41 25.40
C GLN A 218 -11.12 -5.58 24.79
N GLY A 219 -11.41 -4.91 23.67
CA GLY A 219 -12.73 -4.90 23.05
C GLY A 219 -13.11 -6.20 22.35
N ILE A 220 -12.14 -7.01 21.93
CA ILE A 220 -12.38 -8.28 21.25
C ILE A 220 -12.19 -9.47 22.19
N PHE A 221 -11.16 -9.47 23.03
CA PHE A 221 -10.78 -10.62 23.84
C PHE A 221 -10.90 -10.37 25.36
N GLY A 222 -11.10 -9.14 25.80
CA GLY A 222 -11.18 -8.80 27.23
C GLY A 222 -9.84 -8.93 27.97
N VAL A 223 -8.70 -8.84 27.25
CA VAL A 223 -7.34 -8.93 27.81
C VAL A 223 -6.54 -7.70 27.43
N SER A 224 -5.44 -7.44 28.17
CA SER A 224 -4.49 -6.38 27.81
C SER A 224 -3.70 -6.77 26.55
N ALA A 225 -3.22 -5.79 25.78
CA ALA A 225 -2.36 -6.03 24.62
C ALA A 225 -1.07 -6.78 24.99
N LYS A 226 -0.60 -6.64 26.21
CA LYS A 226 0.56 -7.34 26.75
C LYS A 226 0.33 -8.86 26.89
N ASP A 227 -0.89 -9.25 27.20
CA ASP A 227 -1.27 -10.63 27.54
C ASP A 227 -1.81 -11.42 26.33
N LEU A 228 -1.75 -10.84 25.12
CA LEU A 228 -2.19 -11.49 23.90
C LEU A 228 -1.41 -12.79 23.63
N THR A 229 -2.15 -13.88 23.54
CA THR A 229 -1.62 -15.17 23.09
C THR A 229 -1.31 -15.18 21.61
N VAL A 230 -0.57 -16.19 21.11
CA VAL A 230 -0.24 -16.33 19.68
C VAL A 230 -1.49 -16.37 18.78
N PRO A 231 -2.55 -17.16 19.07
CA PRO A 231 -3.76 -17.15 18.25
C PRO A 231 -4.49 -15.80 18.24
N GLN A 232 -4.60 -15.13 19.40
CA GLN A 232 -5.22 -13.80 19.50
C GLN A 232 -4.39 -12.75 18.73
N SER A 233 -3.07 -12.83 18.81
CA SER A 233 -2.16 -11.95 18.09
C SER A 233 -2.28 -12.13 16.58
N ALA A 234 -2.38 -13.36 16.09
CA ALA A 234 -2.60 -13.66 14.67
C ALA A 234 -3.94 -13.13 14.18
N PHE A 235 -5.00 -13.26 14.99
CA PHE A 235 -6.32 -12.70 14.67
C PHE A 235 -6.27 -11.18 14.55
N ILE A 236 -5.68 -10.48 15.54
CA ILE A 236 -5.55 -9.02 15.53
C ILE A 236 -4.73 -8.55 14.32
N ALA A 237 -3.63 -9.26 13.99
CA ALA A 237 -2.77 -8.91 12.86
C ALA A 237 -3.48 -8.99 11.49
N GLY A 238 -4.53 -9.77 11.37
CA GLY A 238 -5.35 -9.84 10.14
C GLY A 238 -6.36 -8.71 9.96
N LEU A 239 -6.70 -7.98 11.03
CA LEU A 239 -7.75 -6.96 10.99
C LEU A 239 -7.42 -5.71 10.16
N PRO A 240 -6.18 -5.15 10.20
CA PRO A 240 -5.86 -3.90 9.51
C PRO A 240 -6.06 -3.93 7.99
N GLN A 241 -6.00 -5.11 7.37
CA GLN A 241 -6.24 -5.27 5.93
C GLN A 241 -7.64 -4.82 5.51
N SER A 242 -8.67 -5.13 6.31
CA SER A 242 -10.05 -4.68 6.11
C SER A 242 -10.80 -4.63 7.45
N PRO A 243 -10.57 -3.61 8.28
CA PRO A 243 -10.96 -3.60 9.68
C PRO A 243 -12.46 -3.82 9.91
N ILE A 244 -13.31 -3.19 9.08
CA ILE A 244 -14.76 -3.32 9.21
C ILE A 244 -15.27 -4.68 8.72
N VAL A 245 -14.66 -5.22 7.66
CA VAL A 245 -15.07 -6.53 7.10
C VAL A 245 -14.64 -7.67 8.00
N TYR A 246 -13.39 -7.63 8.47
CA TYR A 246 -12.82 -8.72 9.29
C TYR A 246 -13.12 -8.58 10.79
N SER A 247 -13.70 -7.44 11.21
CA SER A 247 -14.17 -7.29 12.59
C SER A 247 -15.16 -8.40 12.93
N PRO A 248 -15.03 -9.06 14.09
CA PRO A 248 -15.97 -10.08 14.53
C PRO A 248 -17.33 -9.48 14.95
N TYR A 249 -17.40 -8.17 15.17
CA TYR A 249 -18.60 -7.49 15.62
C TYR A 249 -19.22 -6.60 14.54
N ALA A 250 -20.55 -6.61 14.48
CA ALA A 250 -21.36 -5.71 13.69
C ALA A 250 -21.50 -4.32 14.37
N ALA A 251 -22.17 -3.38 13.70
CA ALA A 251 -22.35 -2.02 14.22
C ALA A 251 -23.25 -1.95 15.48
N ASP A 252 -24.06 -2.95 15.71
CA ASP A 252 -24.92 -3.09 16.91
C ASP A 252 -24.23 -3.85 18.05
N GLY A 253 -22.97 -4.26 17.87
CA GLY A 253 -22.20 -5.03 18.86
C GLY A 253 -22.47 -6.52 18.83
N SER A 254 -23.34 -7.03 17.97
CA SER A 254 -23.56 -8.45 17.79
C SER A 254 -22.38 -9.14 17.11
N LEU A 255 -22.15 -10.42 17.42
CA LEU A 255 -21.20 -11.24 16.67
C LEU A 255 -21.74 -11.47 15.25
N LYS A 256 -20.88 -11.26 14.27
CA LYS A 256 -21.20 -11.65 12.88
C LYS A 256 -21.30 -13.15 12.74
N SER A 257 -22.19 -13.60 11.88
CA SER A 257 -22.28 -15.01 11.54
C SER A 257 -21.13 -15.43 10.59
N ALA A 258 -20.86 -16.74 10.52
CA ALA A 258 -19.81 -17.30 9.67
C ALA A 258 -20.16 -17.19 8.16
N GLY A 259 -20.62 -16.08 7.71
CA GLY A 259 -21.00 -15.80 6.30
C GLY A 259 -21.19 -14.32 6.03
N ASP A 260 -21.11 -13.51 7.06
CA ASP A 260 -21.16 -12.06 7.01
C ASP A 260 -19.71 -11.50 6.90
#